data_425b83173689ced50bc54d485f0ed213
#
_entry.id   425b83173689ced50bc54d485f0ed213
#
_cell.length_a   1.000
_cell.length_b   1.000
_cell.length_c   1.000
_cell.angle_alpha   90.00
_cell.angle_beta   90.00
_cell.angle_gamma   90.00
#
_symmetry.space_group_name_H-M   'P 1'
#
loop_
_entity.id
_entity.type
_entity.pdbx_description
1 polymer ?
#
loop_
_entity_poly.entity_id
_entity_poly.type
_entity_poly.pdbx_seq_one_letter_code
_entity_poly.pdbx_strand_id
1 'polypeptide(L)'
;MSRPPLRGRLKANAVVLLRLINSPSTWKDSPGSSYDDGSISPRNKQPAFMVRRFLFGLPERRAAMRILMVSNDFAGASLARRLLLEVNEVRAFVADPSFERILHGLIPRVPTLDQGLDWIGRDGLAVVDDCGFGAWQDTARKDGFAVVGGSAFGDRLERDPEYAQDLMASLGMPVLPARRFANCPAAARHVAADPRPWVVKFNGAAPKAATFVGELPCGSDAADFLHGCACACNSACNDCGPVLQPGVSGQEIGVGRYFNGREWVGPVELNIEHKRLFPGNLGPNTYEMGTLMWYADSHPLFERVLAPLAPMLRDHGHVGDVDVNCIVNEEGVFPLEITARFGWPATQAQMALHESPWSGFLQSVARGLPVDLRWKPGYAVALFLGLPPFPFAPHADRRGSCAMGLPVRFRRPLTEDESWHLHFESCALQQDAARAAGFVVCDDSGYFAHATGHGPCPDSARRQALDLARLVAVPGIFYREDIGTKGTETIHAVNTLLASLR
;
A
#
# COMPACT_ATOMS: atom_id res chain seq x y z
N MET A 1 28.91 28.12 -37.99
CA MET A 1 29.23 27.50 -36.68
C MET A 1 28.05 26.62 -36.27
N SER A 2 28.20 25.35 -36.50
CA SER A 2 27.17 24.34 -36.29
C SER A 2 27.05 23.95 -34.80
N ARG A 3 25.83 23.98 -34.24
CA ARG A 3 25.54 23.54 -32.90
C ARG A 3 25.69 22.01 -32.79
N PRO A 4 26.31 21.45 -31.74
CA PRO A 4 26.44 20.00 -31.58
C PRO A 4 25.08 19.37 -31.24
N PRO A 5 24.85 18.11 -31.64
CA PRO A 5 23.55 17.47 -31.53
C PRO A 5 23.15 17.15 -30.07
N LEU A 6 21.91 17.46 -29.75
CA LEU A 6 21.24 17.27 -28.45
C LEU A 6 21.26 15.81 -27.89
N ARG A 7 21.68 14.83 -28.70
CA ARG A 7 21.69 13.40 -28.33
C ARG A 7 22.68 13.01 -27.22
N GLY A 8 23.75 13.79 -27.01
CA GLY A 8 24.76 13.46 -26.00
C GLY A 8 24.39 13.81 -24.56
N ARG A 9 23.55 14.82 -24.34
CA ARG A 9 23.16 15.28 -22.98
C ARG A 9 22.06 14.44 -22.33
N LEU A 10 21.21 13.79 -23.12
CA LEU A 10 20.08 12.96 -22.63
C LEU A 10 20.55 11.60 -22.09
N LYS A 11 21.62 11.02 -22.65
CA LYS A 11 22.23 9.78 -22.13
C LYS A 11 22.86 9.96 -20.74
N ALA A 12 23.33 11.14 -20.40
CA ALA A 12 24.03 11.40 -19.15
C ALA A 12 23.10 11.34 -17.91
N ASN A 13 21.83 11.75 -18.03
CA ASN A 13 20.96 11.92 -16.89
C ASN A 13 20.09 10.69 -16.55
N ALA A 14 19.72 9.87 -17.55
CA ALA A 14 19.13 8.54 -17.30
C ALA A 14 20.15 7.61 -16.65
N VAL A 15 21.42 7.69 -17.08
CA VAL A 15 22.56 7.06 -16.44
C VAL A 15 22.79 7.55 -15.01
N VAL A 16 22.41 8.78 -14.68
CA VAL A 16 22.54 9.33 -13.31
C VAL A 16 21.51 8.70 -12.36
N LEU A 17 20.24 8.51 -12.74
CA LEU A 17 19.24 7.85 -11.86
C LEU A 17 19.52 6.36 -11.67
N LEU A 18 19.90 5.67 -12.75
CA LEU A 18 20.38 4.27 -12.67
C LEU A 18 21.75 4.18 -11.95
N ARG A 19 22.63 5.18 -12.07
CA ARG A 19 23.88 5.28 -11.30
C ARG A 19 23.61 5.60 -9.82
N LEU A 20 22.58 6.36 -9.48
CA LEU A 20 22.18 6.63 -8.09
C LEU A 20 21.65 5.37 -7.38
N ILE A 21 21.01 4.46 -8.13
CA ILE A 21 20.57 3.16 -7.61
C ILE A 21 21.76 2.18 -7.57
N ASN A 22 22.73 2.31 -8.46
CA ASN A 22 23.76 1.31 -8.76
C ASN A 22 25.19 1.75 -8.46
N SER A 23 25.47 2.90 -7.80
CA SER A 23 26.85 3.34 -7.54
C SER A 23 27.60 2.38 -6.61
N PRO A 24 28.69 1.73 -7.06
CA PRO A 24 29.59 1.03 -6.16
C PRO A 24 30.36 2.04 -5.33
N SER A 25 30.29 1.94 -4.00
CA SER A 25 31.18 2.67 -3.10
C SER A 25 32.59 2.07 -3.21
N THR A 26 33.40 2.54 -4.13
CA THR A 26 34.84 2.26 -4.12
C THR A 26 35.49 3.18 -3.10
N TRP A 27 35.89 2.63 -1.97
CA TRP A 27 36.90 3.23 -1.13
C TRP A 27 38.23 3.25 -1.89
N LYS A 28 38.73 4.43 -2.23
CA LYS A 28 40.13 4.71 -2.47
C LYS A 28 40.48 5.99 -1.73
N ASP A 29 41.28 5.80 -0.70
CA ASP A 29 42.04 6.88 -0.07
C ASP A 29 43.04 7.43 -1.09
N SER A 30 43.07 8.75 -1.22
CA SER A 30 44.34 9.47 -1.55
C SER A 30 44.11 10.99 -1.44
N PRO A 31 45.10 11.73 -0.97
CA PRO A 31 44.97 13.11 -0.55
C PRO A 31 45.39 14.14 -1.63
N GLY A 32 44.79 15.32 -1.53
CA GLY A 32 45.43 16.58 -1.93
C GLY A 32 45.17 17.06 -3.37
N SER A 33 44.43 18.15 -3.54
CA SER A 33 44.90 19.43 -4.06
C SER A 33 43.78 20.42 -4.32
N SER A 34 44.01 21.61 -3.76
CA SER A 34 43.75 22.99 -4.20
C SER A 34 42.39 23.42 -4.81
N TYR A 35 41.86 24.38 -4.14
CA TYR A 35 40.83 25.36 -4.47
C TYR A 35 40.90 25.92 -5.89
N ASP A 36 39.74 26.09 -6.51
CA ASP A 36 39.48 27.27 -7.34
C ASP A 36 38.01 27.71 -7.17
N ASP A 37 37.85 29.01 -6.90
CA ASP A 37 36.64 29.71 -6.56
C ASP A 37 35.98 30.23 -7.85
N GLY A 38 34.82 29.65 -8.19
CA GLY A 38 34.06 30.04 -9.36
C GLY A 38 32.58 30.18 -9.08
N SER A 39 32.16 31.38 -8.70
CA SER A 39 30.77 31.80 -8.50
C SER A 39 29.84 31.39 -9.64
N ILE A 40 28.86 30.53 -9.38
CA ILE A 40 27.77 30.18 -10.29
C ILE A 40 26.42 30.59 -9.68
N SER A 41 25.82 31.57 -10.36
CA SER A 41 24.45 32.06 -10.16
C SER A 41 23.40 30.94 -10.23
N PRO A 42 22.38 30.92 -9.37
CA PRO A 42 21.37 29.85 -9.36
C PRO A 42 20.28 30.11 -10.39
N ARG A 43 20.36 29.47 -11.54
CA ARG A 43 19.21 29.25 -12.41
C ARG A 43 18.81 27.81 -12.32
N ASN A 44 17.95 27.53 -11.36
CA ASN A 44 17.34 26.23 -11.07
C ASN A 44 16.47 25.78 -12.25
N LYS A 45 16.96 24.81 -13.04
CA LYS A 45 16.15 24.04 -14.01
C LYS A 45 16.09 22.61 -13.53
N GLN A 46 14.88 22.20 -13.19
CA GLN A 46 14.46 20.93 -12.60
C GLN A 46 15.12 19.69 -13.24
N PRO A 47 15.69 18.77 -12.44
CA PRO A 47 16.29 17.51 -12.94
C PRO A 47 15.27 16.54 -13.55
N ALA A 48 14.00 16.62 -13.17
CA ALA A 48 12.94 15.70 -13.58
C ALA A 48 12.62 15.71 -15.09
N PHE A 49 12.90 16.82 -15.79
CA PHE A 49 12.56 16.95 -17.21
C PHE A 49 13.45 16.13 -18.15
N MET A 50 14.59 15.66 -17.70
CA MET A 50 15.60 15.01 -18.55
C MET A 50 15.65 13.48 -18.48
N VAL A 51 15.04 12.84 -17.50
CA VAL A 51 14.94 11.36 -17.40
C VAL A 51 13.98 10.77 -18.47
N ARG A 52 13.33 11.60 -19.14
CA ARG A 52 12.07 11.44 -19.89
C ARG A 52 12.08 10.58 -21.15
N ARG A 53 13.16 10.33 -21.79
CA ARG A 53 13.07 9.90 -23.22
C ARG A 53 13.73 8.57 -23.57
N PHE A 54 14.44 7.94 -22.65
CA PHE A 54 15.31 6.82 -23.01
C PHE A 54 14.95 5.46 -22.42
N LEU A 55 14.09 5.40 -21.38
CA LEU A 55 13.87 4.18 -20.64
C LEU A 55 12.68 3.32 -21.10
N PHE A 56 11.73 3.85 -21.90
CA PHE A 56 10.44 3.15 -21.98
C PHE A 56 9.89 2.85 -23.36
N GLY A 57 10.57 3.16 -24.45
CA GLY A 57 10.01 2.88 -25.80
C GLY A 57 8.59 3.40 -26.02
N LEU A 58 8.13 4.36 -25.20
CA LEU A 58 6.79 4.91 -25.26
C LEU A 58 6.59 5.75 -26.53
N PRO A 59 5.43 5.67 -27.17
CA PRO A 59 5.15 6.42 -28.38
C PRO A 59 5.30 7.93 -28.16
N GLU A 60 5.87 8.60 -29.14
CA GLU A 60 6.01 10.05 -29.16
C GLU A 60 4.64 10.72 -29.02
N ARG A 61 4.51 11.64 -28.01
CA ARG A 61 3.38 12.54 -27.77
C ARG A 61 2.29 12.11 -26.77
N ARG A 62 2.64 11.87 -25.51
CA ARG A 62 1.74 12.34 -24.44
C ARG A 62 2.39 13.52 -23.72
N ALA A 63 1.65 14.63 -23.59
CA ALA A 63 2.05 15.71 -22.69
C ALA A 63 2.11 15.11 -21.27
N ALA A 64 3.13 15.52 -20.48
CA ALA A 64 3.22 15.10 -19.10
C ALA A 64 1.99 15.53 -18.33
N MET A 65 1.39 14.59 -17.64
CA MET A 65 0.28 14.86 -16.73
C MET A 65 0.83 15.43 -15.43
N ARG A 66 0.14 16.41 -14.85
CA ARG A 66 0.38 16.85 -13.48
C ARG A 66 -0.43 15.98 -12.54
N ILE A 67 0.23 15.37 -11.56
CA ILE A 67 -0.40 14.44 -10.61
C ILE A 67 -0.13 14.93 -9.19
N LEU A 68 -1.20 15.12 -8.43
CA LEU A 68 -1.15 15.41 -7.00
C LEU A 68 -1.41 14.12 -6.23
N MET A 69 -0.41 13.65 -5.48
CA MET A 69 -0.62 12.63 -4.46
C MET A 69 -1.12 13.29 -3.19
N VAL A 70 -2.16 12.74 -2.59
CA VAL A 70 -2.74 13.22 -1.32
C VAL A 70 -2.73 12.08 -0.32
N SER A 71 -2.09 12.28 0.82
CA SER A 71 -1.87 11.24 1.81
C SER A 71 -1.83 11.79 3.24
N ASN A 72 -2.10 10.93 4.21
CA ASN A 72 -1.81 11.18 5.62
C ASN A 72 -0.32 10.89 5.92
N ASP A 73 0.11 9.67 5.64
CA ASP A 73 1.42 9.11 6.00
C ASP A 73 2.29 8.72 4.80
N PHE A 74 1.80 8.98 3.60
CA PHE A 74 2.42 8.65 2.32
C PHE A 74 2.56 7.15 2.06
N ALA A 75 1.55 6.36 2.45
CA ALA A 75 1.48 4.93 2.15
C ALA A 75 1.61 4.64 0.63
N GLY A 76 1.15 5.55 -0.22
CA GLY A 76 1.28 5.50 -1.68
C GLY A 76 2.63 5.95 -2.24
N ALA A 77 3.71 6.01 -1.45
CA ALA A 77 5.02 6.47 -1.91
C ALA A 77 5.53 5.70 -3.14
N SER A 78 5.38 4.39 -3.14
CA SER A 78 5.76 3.53 -4.27
C SER A 78 4.95 3.82 -5.53
N LEU A 79 3.64 4.07 -5.41
CA LEU A 79 2.78 4.48 -6.52
C LEU A 79 3.18 5.88 -7.04
N ALA A 80 3.45 6.83 -6.14
CA ALA A 80 3.92 8.17 -6.51
C ALA A 80 5.25 8.09 -7.30
N ARG A 81 6.17 7.24 -6.86
CA ARG A 81 7.42 6.97 -7.59
C ARG A 81 7.14 6.33 -8.96
N ARG A 82 6.22 5.37 -9.04
CA ARG A 82 5.80 4.75 -10.31
C ARG A 82 5.27 5.78 -11.29
N LEU A 83 4.37 6.65 -10.85
CA LEU A 83 3.80 7.71 -11.67
C LEU A 83 4.86 8.72 -12.14
N LEU A 84 5.85 9.05 -11.30
CA LEU A 84 6.98 9.87 -11.67
C LEU A 84 7.85 9.21 -12.76
N LEU A 85 8.11 7.90 -12.64
CA LEU A 85 8.89 7.13 -13.61
C LEU A 85 8.16 6.99 -14.96
N GLU A 86 6.83 7.04 -14.98
CA GLU A 86 6.01 7.11 -16.20
C GLU A 86 6.02 8.49 -16.86
N VAL A 87 6.91 9.38 -16.44
CA VAL A 87 7.18 10.66 -17.11
C VAL A 87 6.13 11.74 -16.80
N ASN A 88 5.44 11.63 -15.69
CA ASN A 88 4.54 12.66 -15.20
C ASN A 88 5.25 13.65 -14.28
N GLU A 89 4.63 14.82 -14.08
CA GLU A 89 5.00 15.75 -13.02
C GLU A 89 4.21 15.35 -11.77
N VAL A 90 4.90 14.94 -10.70
CA VAL A 90 4.26 14.50 -9.47
C VAL A 90 4.62 15.44 -8.33
N ARG A 91 3.63 15.88 -7.57
CA ARG A 91 3.79 16.55 -6.28
C ARG A 91 2.95 15.85 -5.22
N ALA A 92 3.27 16.03 -3.95
CA ALA A 92 2.55 15.41 -2.86
C ALA A 92 2.12 16.43 -1.79
N PHE A 93 0.92 16.25 -1.27
CA PHE A 93 0.45 16.76 0.00
C PHE A 93 0.51 15.61 1.01
N VAL A 94 1.21 15.80 2.12
CA VAL A 94 1.30 14.83 3.23
C VAL A 94 0.81 15.54 4.47
N ALA A 95 -0.25 15.02 5.08
CA ALA A 95 -0.92 15.69 6.18
C ALA A 95 -0.17 15.56 7.50
N ASP A 96 0.44 14.39 7.77
CA ASP A 96 1.26 14.19 8.96
C ASP A 96 2.72 14.59 8.70
N PRO A 97 3.23 15.64 9.39
CA PRO A 97 4.61 16.11 9.19
C PRO A 97 5.68 15.06 9.49
N SER A 98 5.37 14.02 10.26
CA SER A 98 6.32 12.92 10.58
C SER A 98 6.78 12.20 9.33
N PHE A 99 5.95 12.16 8.28
CA PHE A 99 6.22 11.48 7.01
C PHE A 99 6.64 12.44 5.88
N GLU A 100 6.84 13.71 6.16
CA GLU A 100 7.22 14.72 5.15
C GLU A 100 8.52 14.35 4.41
N ARG A 101 9.42 13.62 5.06
CA ARG A 101 10.72 13.22 4.50
C ARG A 101 10.65 12.10 3.47
N ILE A 102 9.56 11.33 3.42
CA ILE A 102 9.41 10.22 2.45
C ILE A 102 9.50 10.77 1.02
N LEU A 103 10.32 10.16 0.18
CA LEU A 103 10.65 10.58 -1.19
C LEU A 103 11.13 12.04 -1.32
N HIS A 104 11.61 12.66 -0.21
CA HIS A 104 12.27 13.95 -0.30
C HIS A 104 13.43 13.91 -1.30
N GLY A 105 13.60 14.97 -2.09
CA GLY A 105 14.56 15.03 -3.19
C GLY A 105 14.06 14.42 -4.51
N LEU A 106 12.94 13.67 -4.50
CA LEU A 106 12.29 13.12 -5.70
C LEU A 106 10.96 13.79 -6.00
N ILE A 107 10.10 13.91 -5.01
CA ILE A 107 8.73 14.41 -5.15
C ILE A 107 8.57 15.69 -4.33
N PRO A 108 8.41 16.86 -4.98
CA PRO A 108 8.15 18.13 -4.31
C PRO A 108 6.84 18.10 -3.52
N ARG A 109 6.80 18.83 -2.39
CA ARG A 109 5.60 19.00 -1.57
C ARG A 109 4.80 20.21 -2.01
N VAL A 110 3.49 20.13 -1.80
CA VAL A 110 2.58 21.29 -1.84
C VAL A 110 2.13 21.60 -0.43
N PRO A 111 2.06 22.89 -0.03
CA PRO A 111 1.72 23.26 1.35
C PRO A 111 0.25 23.02 1.72
N THR A 112 -0.65 23.11 0.73
CA THR A 112 -2.10 22.94 0.93
C THR A 112 -2.72 22.16 -0.21
N LEU A 113 -3.87 21.54 0.06
CA LEU A 113 -4.66 20.84 -0.95
C LEU A 113 -5.13 21.78 -2.07
N ASP A 114 -5.54 23.01 -1.74
CA ASP A 114 -5.98 24.00 -2.73
C ASP A 114 -4.86 24.37 -3.70
N GLN A 115 -3.65 24.66 -3.19
CA GLN A 115 -2.48 24.91 -4.05
C GLN A 115 -2.13 23.69 -4.91
N GLY A 116 -2.38 22.49 -4.40
CA GLY A 116 -2.25 21.25 -5.14
C GLY A 116 -3.24 21.19 -6.31
N LEU A 117 -4.53 21.48 -6.07
CA LEU A 117 -5.58 21.51 -7.10
C LEU A 117 -5.30 22.59 -8.15
N ASP A 118 -4.91 23.79 -7.72
CA ASP A 118 -4.53 24.88 -8.63
C ASP A 118 -3.37 24.47 -9.54
N TRP A 119 -2.39 23.76 -8.97
CA TRP A 119 -1.23 23.30 -9.74
C TRP A 119 -1.57 22.23 -10.77
N ILE A 120 -2.39 21.22 -10.42
CA ILE A 120 -2.78 20.18 -11.41
C ILE A 120 -3.73 20.72 -12.46
N GLY A 121 -4.59 21.67 -12.11
CA GLY A 121 -5.66 22.16 -12.99
C GLY A 121 -6.69 21.07 -13.33
N ARG A 122 -7.61 21.38 -14.24
CA ARG A 122 -8.68 20.45 -14.64
C ARG A 122 -8.20 19.28 -15.50
N ASP A 123 -7.05 19.41 -16.13
CA ASP A 123 -6.46 18.38 -17.00
C ASP A 123 -5.59 17.39 -16.24
N GLY A 124 -5.21 17.73 -15.00
CA GLY A 124 -4.40 16.88 -14.14
C GLY A 124 -5.21 15.80 -13.41
N LEU A 125 -4.54 15.13 -12.48
CA LEU A 125 -5.10 14.03 -11.69
C LEU A 125 -4.71 14.20 -10.22
N ALA A 126 -5.67 14.04 -9.31
CA ALA A 126 -5.39 13.83 -7.89
C ALA A 126 -5.56 12.33 -7.56
N VAL A 127 -4.57 11.77 -6.87
CA VAL A 127 -4.56 10.38 -6.38
C VAL A 127 -4.49 10.43 -4.87
N VAL A 128 -5.50 9.88 -4.21
CA VAL A 128 -5.60 9.84 -2.75
C VAL A 128 -5.35 8.41 -2.30
N ASP A 129 -4.31 8.21 -1.51
CA ASP A 129 -3.81 6.87 -1.21
C ASP A 129 -4.32 6.28 0.10
N ASP A 130 -5.02 7.08 0.91
CA ASP A 130 -5.51 6.65 2.22
C ASP A 130 -6.89 7.25 2.52
N CYS A 131 -7.56 6.71 3.55
CA CYS A 131 -8.86 7.20 4.03
C CYS A 131 -8.70 8.51 4.85
N GLY A 132 -9.80 9.29 4.93
CA GLY A 132 -9.86 10.54 5.69
C GLY A 132 -9.97 11.79 4.84
N PHE A 133 -9.78 11.66 3.56
CA PHE A 133 -9.95 12.75 2.59
C PHE A 133 -11.24 12.64 1.78
N GLY A 134 -12.15 11.74 2.15
CA GLY A 134 -13.34 11.43 1.34
C GLY A 134 -14.22 12.65 1.06
N ALA A 135 -14.51 13.49 2.05
CA ALA A 135 -15.30 14.71 1.87
C ALA A 135 -14.60 15.72 0.93
N TRP A 136 -13.26 15.84 1.02
CA TRP A 136 -12.48 16.66 0.11
C TRP A 136 -12.51 16.10 -1.32
N GLN A 137 -12.38 14.79 -1.48
CA GLN A 137 -12.46 14.11 -2.78
C GLN A 137 -13.80 14.36 -3.46
N ASP A 138 -14.90 14.23 -2.70
CA ASP A 138 -16.25 14.44 -3.21
C ASP A 138 -16.46 15.90 -3.65
N THR A 139 -15.91 16.87 -2.90
CA THR A 139 -15.96 18.29 -3.25
C THR A 139 -15.12 18.56 -4.50
N ALA A 140 -13.88 18.09 -4.55
CA ALA A 140 -13.01 18.30 -5.70
C ALA A 140 -13.58 17.71 -7.00
N ARG A 141 -14.23 16.52 -6.92
CA ARG A 141 -14.95 15.95 -8.08
C ARG A 141 -16.14 16.78 -8.52
N LYS A 142 -16.95 17.31 -7.57
CA LYS A 142 -18.06 18.24 -7.87
C LYS A 142 -17.55 19.50 -8.56
N ASP A 143 -16.38 19.98 -8.17
CA ASP A 143 -15.71 21.10 -8.80
C ASP A 143 -15.06 20.75 -10.14
N GLY A 144 -15.17 19.52 -10.63
CA GLY A 144 -14.75 19.06 -11.95
C GLY A 144 -13.28 18.61 -12.04
N PHE A 145 -12.59 18.39 -10.91
CA PHE A 145 -11.27 17.78 -10.92
C PHE A 145 -11.35 16.26 -11.10
N ALA A 146 -10.38 15.68 -11.78
CA ALA A 146 -10.22 14.23 -11.80
C ALA A 146 -9.56 13.78 -10.50
N VAL A 147 -10.29 12.98 -9.70
CA VAL A 147 -9.83 12.48 -8.40
C VAL A 147 -10.13 11.00 -8.28
N VAL A 148 -9.13 10.21 -7.92
CA VAL A 148 -9.24 8.77 -7.65
C VAL A 148 -8.66 8.44 -6.28
N GLY A 149 -9.30 7.53 -5.57
CA GLY A 149 -8.82 7.05 -4.26
C GLY A 149 -9.92 6.60 -3.31
N GLY A 150 -11.09 7.26 -3.30
CA GLY A 150 -12.19 6.94 -2.41
C GLY A 150 -13.32 7.94 -2.43
N SER A 151 -14.07 8.05 -1.33
CA SER A 151 -15.18 8.99 -1.10
C SER A 151 -15.46 9.12 0.40
N ALA A 152 -16.28 10.07 0.81
CA ALA A 152 -16.76 10.14 2.20
C ALA A 152 -17.51 8.87 2.63
N PHE A 153 -18.21 8.24 1.71
CA PHE A 153 -18.87 6.95 1.94
C PHE A 153 -17.83 5.83 2.14
N GLY A 154 -16.77 5.78 1.31
CA GLY A 154 -15.67 4.84 1.45
C GLY A 154 -14.95 4.99 2.79
N ASP A 155 -14.67 6.24 3.21
CA ASP A 155 -14.09 6.52 4.53
C ASP A 155 -14.94 5.95 5.66
N ARG A 156 -16.27 6.06 5.55
CA ARG A 156 -17.20 5.51 6.54
C ARG A 156 -17.18 3.98 6.55
N LEU A 157 -17.15 3.35 5.39
CA LEU A 157 -17.09 1.87 5.30
C LEU A 157 -15.85 1.30 6.01
N GLU A 158 -14.72 1.99 5.93
CA GLU A 158 -13.48 1.53 6.56
C GLU A 158 -13.40 1.90 8.05
N ARG A 159 -13.92 3.07 8.45
CA ARG A 159 -13.77 3.60 9.82
C ARG A 159 -14.88 3.18 10.78
N ASP A 160 -16.02 2.75 10.25
CA ASP A 160 -17.17 2.26 11.00
C ASP A 160 -17.49 0.80 10.62
N PRO A 161 -16.77 -0.17 11.23
CA PRO A 161 -16.97 -1.60 10.92
C PRO A 161 -18.38 -2.10 11.19
N GLU A 162 -19.10 -1.50 12.14
CA GLU A 162 -20.49 -1.86 12.46
C GLU A 162 -21.41 -1.44 11.30
N TYR A 163 -21.26 -0.21 10.81
CA TYR A 163 -21.99 0.26 9.64
C TYR A 163 -21.69 -0.58 8.38
N ALA A 164 -20.42 -0.94 8.17
CA ALA A 164 -20.03 -1.77 7.04
C ALA A 164 -20.68 -3.17 7.10
N GLN A 165 -20.72 -3.80 8.29
CA GLN A 165 -21.37 -5.09 8.49
C GLN A 165 -22.88 -4.99 8.30
N ASP A 166 -23.54 -3.94 8.81
CA ASP A 166 -24.98 -3.70 8.63
C ASP A 166 -25.33 -3.51 7.14
N LEU A 167 -24.48 -2.75 6.40
CA LEU A 167 -24.67 -2.59 4.97
C LEU A 167 -24.56 -3.94 4.25
N MET A 168 -23.51 -4.73 4.51
CA MET A 168 -23.32 -6.04 3.88
C MET A 168 -24.48 -6.98 4.21
N ALA A 169 -24.99 -6.97 5.46
CA ALA A 169 -26.18 -7.70 5.85
C ALA A 169 -27.41 -7.28 5.05
N SER A 170 -27.60 -5.97 4.87
CA SER A 170 -28.76 -5.44 4.11
C SER A 170 -28.71 -5.85 2.63
N LEU A 171 -27.53 -6.15 2.11
CA LEU A 171 -27.29 -6.67 0.76
C LEU A 171 -27.40 -8.20 0.67
N GLY A 172 -27.79 -8.85 1.76
CA GLY A 172 -28.00 -10.31 1.81
C GLY A 172 -26.75 -11.14 2.03
N MET A 173 -25.62 -10.52 2.37
CA MET A 173 -24.40 -11.26 2.68
C MET A 173 -24.47 -11.86 4.09
N PRO A 174 -23.96 -13.07 4.33
CA PRO A 174 -23.81 -13.60 5.68
C PRO A 174 -22.74 -12.78 6.41
N VAL A 175 -23.12 -12.17 7.52
CA VAL A 175 -22.22 -11.35 8.33
C VAL A 175 -22.05 -11.94 9.73
N LEU A 176 -20.92 -11.66 10.33
CA LEU A 176 -20.65 -12.04 11.71
C LEU A 176 -21.07 -10.89 12.63
N PRO A 177 -22.07 -11.10 13.53
CA PRO A 177 -22.57 -10.01 14.34
C PRO A 177 -21.46 -9.42 15.23
N ALA A 178 -21.20 -8.15 15.09
CA ALA A 178 -20.27 -7.40 15.93
C ALA A 178 -21.03 -6.82 17.13
N ARG A 179 -20.45 -6.95 18.34
CA ARG A 179 -21.05 -6.42 19.55
C ARG A 179 -20.10 -5.52 20.30
N ARG A 180 -20.49 -4.29 20.51
CA ARG A 180 -19.73 -3.29 21.27
C ARG A 180 -19.99 -3.43 22.77
N PHE A 181 -18.93 -3.23 23.55
CA PHE A 181 -18.97 -3.22 25.01
C PHE A 181 -18.39 -1.92 25.55
N ALA A 182 -18.92 -1.47 26.68
CA ALA A 182 -18.48 -0.25 27.33
C ALA A 182 -17.02 -0.35 27.86
N ASN A 183 -16.56 -1.56 28.18
CA ASN A 183 -15.21 -1.81 28.73
C ASN A 183 -14.82 -3.29 28.57
N CYS A 184 -13.53 -3.55 28.72
CA CYS A 184 -12.96 -4.91 28.62
C CYS A 184 -13.54 -5.89 29.66
N PRO A 185 -13.77 -5.52 30.94
CA PRO A 185 -14.42 -6.45 31.89
C PRO A 185 -15.84 -6.88 31.48
N ALA A 186 -16.63 -6.00 30.87
CA ALA A 186 -17.96 -6.37 30.36
C ALA A 186 -17.87 -7.34 29.18
N ALA A 187 -16.93 -7.10 28.25
CA ALA A 187 -16.66 -7.98 27.14
C ALA A 187 -16.15 -9.36 27.62
N ALA A 188 -15.23 -9.40 28.56
CA ALA A 188 -14.71 -10.66 29.14
C ALA A 188 -15.81 -11.51 29.78
N ARG A 189 -16.74 -10.87 30.52
CA ARG A 189 -17.92 -11.60 31.05
C ARG A 189 -18.80 -12.18 29.95
N HIS A 190 -18.95 -11.48 28.83
CA HIS A 190 -19.71 -11.99 27.69
C HIS A 190 -19.04 -13.21 27.08
N VAL A 191 -17.72 -13.15 26.85
CA VAL A 191 -16.92 -14.28 26.36
C VAL A 191 -17.09 -15.50 27.26
N ALA A 192 -17.02 -15.32 28.58
CA ALA A 192 -17.20 -16.41 29.55
C ALA A 192 -18.64 -17.01 29.54
N ALA A 193 -19.63 -16.19 29.19
CA ALA A 193 -21.04 -16.66 29.12
C ALA A 193 -21.39 -17.36 27.79
N ASP A 194 -20.60 -17.11 26.72
CA ASP A 194 -20.81 -17.69 25.40
C ASP A 194 -19.47 -18.28 24.88
N PRO A 195 -19.14 -19.52 25.29
CA PRO A 195 -17.87 -20.17 24.99
C PRO A 195 -17.76 -20.51 23.48
N ARG A 196 -16.96 -19.77 22.76
CA ARG A 196 -16.58 -19.96 21.36
C ARG A 196 -15.32 -19.16 21.06
N PRO A 197 -14.64 -19.36 19.90
CA PRO A 197 -13.60 -18.44 19.46
C PRO A 197 -14.16 -17.04 19.28
N TRP A 198 -13.43 -16.02 19.76
CA TRP A 198 -13.81 -14.63 19.65
C TRP A 198 -12.71 -13.80 19.03
N VAL A 199 -13.07 -12.86 18.16
CA VAL A 199 -12.19 -11.80 17.67
C VAL A 199 -12.49 -10.55 18.49
N VAL A 200 -11.45 -9.95 19.08
CA VAL A 200 -11.52 -8.69 19.82
C VAL A 200 -10.94 -7.59 18.93
N LYS A 201 -11.75 -6.58 18.66
CA LYS A 201 -11.36 -5.36 17.94
C LYS A 201 -11.55 -4.16 18.86
N PHE A 202 -10.85 -3.07 18.57
CA PHE A 202 -11.07 -1.79 19.25
C PHE A 202 -11.47 -0.73 18.23
N ASN A 203 -12.43 0.14 18.60
CA ASN A 203 -12.89 1.22 17.73
C ASN A 203 -11.94 2.43 17.79
N GLY A 204 -12.03 3.31 16.79
CA GLY A 204 -11.28 4.56 16.75
C GLY A 204 -9.86 4.39 16.21
N ALA A 205 -8.96 5.25 16.67
CA ALA A 205 -7.55 5.30 16.23
C ALA A 205 -6.67 4.17 16.81
N ALA A 206 -7.28 3.07 17.31
CA ALA A 206 -6.49 1.94 17.82
C ALA A 206 -5.71 1.28 16.65
N PRO A 207 -4.42 0.99 16.83
CA PRO A 207 -3.64 0.32 15.80
C PRO A 207 -4.29 -1.00 15.38
N LYS A 208 -4.30 -1.34 14.08
CA LYS A 208 -4.77 -2.66 13.59
C LYS A 208 -4.06 -3.82 14.30
N ALA A 209 -2.83 -3.62 14.76
CA ALA A 209 -2.09 -4.57 15.59
C ALA A 209 -2.76 -4.88 16.95
N ALA A 210 -3.73 -4.08 17.39
CA ALA A 210 -4.51 -4.33 18.61
C ALA A 210 -5.67 -5.33 18.39
N THR A 211 -5.94 -5.77 17.16
CA THR A 211 -6.91 -6.84 16.91
C THR A 211 -6.37 -8.17 17.41
N PHE A 212 -7.11 -8.81 18.31
CA PHE A 212 -6.81 -10.15 18.82
C PHE A 212 -7.76 -11.17 18.19
N VAL A 213 -7.20 -12.21 17.60
CA VAL A 213 -7.97 -13.35 17.06
C VAL A 213 -7.76 -14.53 17.99
N GLY A 214 -8.82 -14.90 18.72
CA GLY A 214 -8.81 -16.04 19.63
C GLY A 214 -8.82 -17.36 18.86
N GLU A 215 -8.04 -18.31 19.36
CA GLU A 215 -7.87 -19.63 18.75
C GLU A 215 -8.53 -20.75 19.58
N LEU A 216 -8.77 -20.46 20.87
CA LEU A 216 -9.33 -21.47 21.78
C LEU A 216 -10.86 -21.62 21.61
N PRO A 217 -11.37 -22.85 21.45
CA PRO A 217 -12.82 -23.11 21.28
C PRO A 217 -13.69 -22.59 22.42
N CYS A 218 -13.12 -22.44 23.61
CA CYS A 218 -13.82 -21.91 24.79
C CYS A 218 -13.74 -20.38 24.91
N GLY A 219 -12.91 -19.71 24.10
CA GLY A 219 -12.71 -18.26 24.14
C GLY A 219 -11.90 -17.74 25.33
N SER A 220 -11.30 -18.63 26.15
CA SER A 220 -10.57 -18.20 27.34
C SER A 220 -9.37 -17.28 27.01
N ASP A 221 -8.69 -17.48 25.89
CA ASP A 221 -7.63 -16.63 25.37
C ASP A 221 -8.11 -15.19 25.08
N ALA A 222 -9.31 -15.05 24.52
CA ALA A 222 -9.92 -13.74 24.31
C ALA A 222 -10.31 -13.07 25.62
N ALA A 223 -10.80 -13.83 26.61
CA ALA A 223 -11.08 -13.31 27.95
C ALA A 223 -9.80 -12.86 28.66
N ASP A 224 -8.72 -13.65 28.59
CA ASP A 224 -7.42 -13.32 29.16
C ASP A 224 -6.81 -12.08 28.50
N PHE A 225 -6.91 -11.96 27.20
CA PHE A 225 -6.49 -10.77 26.46
C PHE A 225 -7.24 -9.51 26.94
N LEU A 226 -8.59 -9.61 27.07
CA LEU A 226 -9.42 -8.50 27.58
C LEU A 226 -9.06 -8.10 29.02
N HIS A 227 -8.75 -9.07 29.87
CA HIS A 227 -8.29 -8.80 31.24
C HIS A 227 -6.92 -8.09 31.24
N GLY A 228 -5.99 -8.51 30.39
CA GLY A 228 -4.70 -7.86 30.20
C GLY A 228 -4.84 -6.41 29.72
N CYS A 229 -5.71 -6.15 28.74
CA CYS A 229 -6.01 -4.81 28.28
C CYS A 229 -6.64 -3.92 29.37
N ALA A 230 -7.54 -4.47 30.19
CA ALA A 230 -8.15 -3.73 31.31
C ALA A 230 -7.12 -3.24 32.32
N CYS A 231 -6.07 -4.02 32.56
CA CYS A 231 -4.97 -3.65 33.45
C CYS A 231 -4.06 -2.56 32.85
N ALA A 232 -3.89 -2.56 31.53
CA ALA A 232 -3.04 -1.60 30.84
C ALA A 232 -3.72 -0.24 30.59
N CYS A 233 -5.07 -0.22 30.47
CA CYS A 233 -5.86 0.95 30.09
C CYS A 233 -6.38 1.77 31.27
N ASN A 234 -5.60 1.96 32.31
CA ASN A 234 -6.06 2.62 33.55
C ASN A 234 -6.38 4.12 33.44
N SER A 235 -6.40 4.77 32.27
CA SER A 235 -6.79 6.18 32.19
C SER A 235 -7.03 6.84 30.81
N ALA A 236 -6.88 6.19 29.67
CA ALA A 236 -6.81 6.95 28.42
C ALA A 236 -7.87 6.63 27.31
N CYS A 237 -8.71 5.61 27.47
CA CYS A 237 -9.66 5.20 26.42
C CYS A 237 -11.10 5.08 26.92
N ASN A 238 -11.72 6.19 27.34
CA ASN A 238 -13.16 6.19 27.67
C ASN A 238 -14.08 6.05 26.42
N ASP A 239 -13.57 6.27 25.21
CA ASP A 239 -14.35 6.19 23.97
C ASP A 239 -14.06 4.96 23.09
N CYS A 240 -13.08 4.12 23.45
CA CYS A 240 -12.66 2.95 22.65
C CYS A 240 -13.04 1.62 23.30
N GLY A 241 -14.33 1.41 23.55
CA GLY A 241 -14.81 0.12 24.05
C GLY A 241 -14.49 -1.02 23.07
N PRO A 242 -14.21 -2.25 23.59
CA PRO A 242 -13.94 -3.40 22.74
C PRO A 242 -15.19 -3.81 21.97
N VAL A 243 -14.96 -4.29 20.75
CA VAL A 243 -15.97 -4.95 19.90
C VAL A 243 -15.62 -6.43 19.83
N LEU A 244 -16.56 -7.27 20.17
CA LEU A 244 -16.47 -8.72 20.00
C LEU A 244 -17.18 -9.16 18.73
N GLN A 245 -16.55 -10.05 17.99
CA GLN A 245 -17.10 -10.71 16.82
C GLN A 245 -16.83 -12.21 16.95
N PRO A 246 -17.81 -13.10 16.70
CA PRO A 246 -17.55 -14.54 16.70
C PRO A 246 -16.42 -14.88 15.74
N GLY A 247 -15.48 -15.72 16.17
CA GLY A 247 -14.47 -16.28 15.29
C GLY A 247 -15.11 -17.29 14.34
N VAL A 248 -14.78 -17.21 13.07
CA VAL A 248 -15.17 -18.16 12.04
C VAL A 248 -13.91 -18.76 11.43
N SER A 249 -13.90 -20.07 11.23
CA SER A 249 -12.81 -20.78 10.57
C SER A 249 -13.09 -20.94 9.08
N GLY A 250 -12.05 -20.93 8.27
CA GLY A 250 -12.14 -21.09 6.82
C GLY A 250 -10.90 -20.61 6.10
N GLN A 251 -11.01 -20.39 4.79
CA GLN A 251 -9.94 -19.82 3.96
C GLN A 251 -10.12 -18.31 3.87
N GLU A 252 -9.14 -17.54 4.32
CA GLU A 252 -9.13 -16.09 4.17
C GLU A 252 -8.68 -15.73 2.75
N ILE A 253 -9.45 -14.87 2.08
CA ILE A 253 -9.18 -14.38 0.73
C ILE A 253 -9.80 -12.99 0.56
N GLY A 254 -9.06 -12.07 -0.08
CA GLY A 254 -9.55 -10.78 -0.51
C GLY A 254 -10.06 -10.81 -1.94
N VAL A 255 -11.04 -9.98 -2.23
CA VAL A 255 -11.54 -9.70 -3.58
C VAL A 255 -11.65 -8.20 -3.78
N GLY A 256 -10.97 -7.69 -4.80
CA GLY A 256 -10.89 -6.26 -5.10
C GLY A 256 -11.25 -5.96 -6.57
N ARG A 257 -11.68 -4.73 -6.82
CA ARG A 257 -11.86 -4.18 -8.15
C ARG A 257 -12.01 -2.66 -8.11
N TYR A 258 -11.57 -1.99 -9.15
CA TYR A 258 -11.76 -0.54 -9.28
C TYR A 258 -13.19 -0.19 -9.65
N PHE A 259 -13.71 0.89 -9.02
CA PHE A 259 -15.00 1.50 -9.34
C PHE A 259 -14.78 2.92 -9.88
N ASN A 260 -15.35 3.25 -11.05
CA ASN A 260 -15.10 4.52 -11.75
C ASN A 260 -16.18 5.59 -11.52
N GLY A 261 -16.98 5.44 -10.48
CA GLY A 261 -18.12 6.32 -10.17
C GLY A 261 -19.42 5.90 -10.86
N ARG A 262 -19.38 4.93 -11.76
CA ARG A 262 -20.55 4.43 -12.52
C ARG A 262 -20.64 2.91 -12.48
N GLU A 263 -19.53 2.25 -12.69
CA GLU A 263 -19.45 0.80 -12.83
C GLU A 263 -18.08 0.28 -12.40
N TRP A 264 -18.00 -1.02 -12.20
CA TRP A 264 -16.77 -1.73 -11.96
C TRP A 264 -15.94 -1.80 -13.24
N VAL A 265 -14.64 -1.51 -13.14
CA VAL A 265 -13.71 -1.48 -14.28
C VAL A 265 -12.44 -2.27 -13.99
N GLY A 266 -11.75 -2.70 -15.04
CA GLY A 266 -10.58 -3.56 -14.93
C GLY A 266 -10.92 -5.00 -14.53
N PRO A 267 -9.92 -5.85 -14.28
CA PRO A 267 -10.10 -7.22 -13.82
C PRO A 267 -10.55 -7.30 -12.37
N VAL A 268 -11.04 -8.45 -11.96
CA VAL A 268 -11.22 -8.80 -10.56
C VAL A 268 -9.85 -9.14 -9.98
N GLU A 269 -9.48 -8.49 -8.90
CA GLU A 269 -8.34 -8.82 -8.08
C GLU A 269 -8.72 -9.87 -7.06
N LEU A 270 -7.81 -10.81 -6.81
CA LEU A 270 -7.90 -11.79 -5.74
C LEU A 270 -6.58 -11.80 -4.99
N ASN A 271 -6.64 -11.79 -3.68
CA ASN A 271 -5.44 -11.73 -2.86
C ASN A 271 -5.51 -12.63 -1.62
N ILE A 272 -4.35 -13.04 -1.14
CA ILE A 272 -4.16 -13.78 0.11
C ILE A 272 -3.15 -13.01 0.94
N GLU A 273 -3.62 -12.36 1.99
CA GLU A 273 -2.82 -11.54 2.89
C GLU A 273 -2.14 -12.36 3.98
N HIS A 274 -0.98 -11.89 4.42
CA HIS A 274 -0.21 -12.51 5.51
C HIS A 274 0.05 -11.47 6.61
N LYS A 275 -0.85 -11.37 7.57
CA LYS A 275 -0.85 -10.32 8.61
C LYS A 275 0.11 -10.60 9.78
N ARG A 276 0.43 -11.86 10.09
CA ARG A 276 1.31 -12.22 11.21
C ARG A 276 2.78 -11.93 10.90
N LEU A 277 3.51 -11.44 11.90
CA LEU A 277 4.90 -10.98 11.77
C LEU A 277 5.86 -12.10 11.32
N PHE A 278 5.70 -13.31 11.82
CA PHE A 278 6.64 -14.40 11.58
C PHE A 278 6.09 -15.48 10.65
N PRO A 279 6.98 -16.24 9.98
CA PRO A 279 6.60 -17.43 9.21
C PRO A 279 5.72 -18.39 9.98
N GLY A 280 4.86 -19.12 9.28
CA GLY A 280 3.89 -20.02 9.89
C GLY A 280 2.72 -19.31 10.58
N ASN A 281 2.49 -18.04 10.27
CA ASN A 281 1.47 -17.19 10.90
C ASN A 281 1.64 -17.10 12.43
N LEU A 282 2.86 -16.87 12.88
CA LEU A 282 3.20 -16.70 14.30
C LEU A 282 3.45 -15.22 14.63
N GLY A 283 3.36 -14.92 15.92
CA GLY A 283 3.64 -13.58 16.46
C GLY A 283 2.46 -12.61 16.35
N PRO A 284 2.69 -11.31 16.59
CA PRO A 284 1.64 -10.30 16.55
C PRO A 284 1.12 -10.07 15.14
N ASN A 285 -0.11 -9.55 15.03
CA ASN A 285 -0.61 -8.99 13.80
C ASN A 285 0.18 -7.72 13.44
N THR A 286 0.38 -7.52 12.15
CA THR A 286 0.96 -6.32 11.56
C THR A 286 -0.07 -5.68 10.62
N TYR A 287 0.28 -4.59 9.95
CA TYR A 287 -0.52 -4.13 8.81
C TYR A 287 -0.57 -5.24 7.75
N GLU A 288 0.61 -5.69 7.29
CA GLU A 288 0.76 -6.86 6.44
C GLU A 288 2.23 -7.17 6.18
N MET A 289 2.61 -8.45 6.19
CA MET A 289 3.97 -8.90 5.90
C MET A 289 4.17 -9.30 4.44
N GLY A 290 3.13 -9.28 3.67
CA GLY A 290 3.12 -9.56 2.24
C GLY A 290 1.84 -10.23 1.77
N THR A 291 1.62 -10.17 0.46
CA THR A 291 0.44 -10.70 -0.20
C THR A 291 0.79 -11.52 -1.43
N LEU A 292 0.00 -12.55 -1.70
CA LEU A 292 -0.10 -13.22 -2.99
C LEU A 292 -1.33 -12.70 -3.70
N MET A 293 -1.20 -12.29 -4.97
CA MET A 293 -2.28 -11.69 -5.74
C MET A 293 -2.31 -12.20 -7.17
N TRP A 294 -3.49 -12.26 -7.77
CA TRP A 294 -3.69 -12.52 -9.19
C TRP A 294 -4.95 -11.83 -9.71
N TYR A 295 -5.02 -11.68 -11.02
CA TYR A 295 -6.20 -11.15 -11.69
C TYR A 295 -7.02 -12.23 -12.36
N ALA A 296 -8.33 -12.00 -12.43
CA ALA A 296 -9.30 -12.81 -13.18
C ALA A 296 -10.27 -11.90 -13.94
N ASP A 297 -10.74 -12.35 -15.11
CA ASP A 297 -11.78 -11.63 -15.85
C ASP A 297 -13.12 -11.61 -15.09
N SER A 298 -13.41 -12.70 -14.38
CA SER A 298 -14.59 -12.87 -13.53
C SER A 298 -14.27 -13.84 -12.38
N HIS A 299 -14.96 -13.71 -11.25
CA HIS A 299 -14.81 -14.65 -10.14
C HIS A 299 -16.09 -14.68 -9.28
N PRO A 300 -16.51 -15.85 -8.75
CA PRO A 300 -17.73 -15.97 -7.92
C PRO A 300 -17.73 -15.09 -6.67
N LEU A 301 -16.59 -14.81 -6.06
CA LEU A 301 -16.48 -13.89 -4.93
C LEU A 301 -16.89 -12.48 -5.32
N PHE A 302 -16.49 -12.01 -6.49
CA PHE A 302 -16.89 -10.68 -6.98
C PHE A 302 -18.41 -10.56 -7.05
N GLU A 303 -19.07 -11.55 -7.66
CA GLU A 303 -20.53 -11.55 -7.82
C GLU A 303 -21.27 -11.59 -6.47
N ARG A 304 -20.71 -12.29 -5.47
CA ARG A 304 -21.32 -12.44 -4.14
C ARG A 304 -21.04 -11.26 -3.21
N VAL A 305 -19.91 -10.59 -3.35
CA VAL A 305 -19.39 -9.64 -2.35
C VAL A 305 -19.30 -8.22 -2.89
N LEU A 306 -18.65 -8.00 -4.04
CA LEU A 306 -18.43 -6.65 -4.57
C LEU A 306 -19.55 -6.17 -5.48
N ALA A 307 -20.05 -7.00 -6.38
CA ALA A 307 -21.09 -6.61 -7.33
C ALA A 307 -22.34 -6.00 -6.64
N PRO A 308 -22.82 -6.52 -5.50
CA PRO A 308 -23.95 -5.93 -4.78
C PRO A 308 -23.71 -4.52 -4.25
N LEU A 309 -22.46 -4.10 -4.05
CA LEU A 309 -22.12 -2.75 -3.56
C LEU A 309 -22.25 -1.66 -4.64
N ALA A 310 -22.32 -2.02 -5.93
CA ALA A 310 -22.30 -1.05 -7.03
C ALA A 310 -23.36 0.06 -6.95
N PRO A 311 -24.63 -0.19 -6.58
CA PRO A 311 -25.61 0.88 -6.44
C PRO A 311 -25.20 1.90 -5.38
N MET A 312 -24.76 1.43 -4.20
CA MET A 312 -24.35 2.30 -3.10
C MET A 312 -23.10 3.11 -3.44
N LEU A 313 -22.10 2.49 -4.08
CA LEU A 313 -20.89 3.18 -4.54
C LEU A 313 -21.23 4.28 -5.55
N ARG A 314 -22.15 4.00 -6.48
CA ARG A 314 -22.62 4.96 -7.49
C ARG A 314 -23.37 6.13 -6.86
N ASP A 315 -24.33 5.85 -5.98
CA ASP A 315 -25.16 6.86 -5.34
C ASP A 315 -24.35 7.82 -4.47
N HIS A 316 -23.21 7.34 -3.92
CA HIS A 316 -22.30 8.13 -3.11
C HIS A 316 -21.05 8.63 -3.89
N GLY A 317 -21.03 8.46 -5.20
CA GLY A 317 -19.96 9.00 -6.06
C GLY A 317 -18.56 8.46 -5.75
N HIS A 318 -18.48 7.20 -5.31
CA HIS A 318 -17.18 6.55 -5.03
C HIS A 318 -16.36 6.36 -6.30
N VAL A 319 -15.07 6.69 -6.24
CA VAL A 319 -14.14 6.50 -7.36
C VAL A 319 -12.80 6.01 -6.79
N GLY A 320 -12.48 4.76 -7.01
CA GLY A 320 -11.24 4.18 -6.49
C GLY A 320 -11.26 2.66 -6.46
N ASP A 321 -10.28 2.10 -5.78
CA ASP A 321 -10.20 0.69 -5.48
C ASP A 321 -11.16 0.33 -4.35
N VAL A 322 -11.75 -0.85 -4.40
CA VAL A 322 -12.55 -1.41 -3.31
C VAL A 322 -12.18 -2.88 -3.19
N ASP A 323 -11.71 -3.24 -2.02
CA ASP A 323 -11.36 -4.61 -1.64
C ASP A 323 -12.17 -5.05 -0.43
N VAL A 324 -12.54 -6.33 -0.39
CA VAL A 324 -13.21 -6.95 0.76
C VAL A 324 -12.52 -8.24 1.11
N ASN A 325 -11.99 -8.30 2.32
CA ASN A 325 -11.48 -9.53 2.90
C ASN A 325 -12.61 -10.42 3.39
N CYS A 326 -12.57 -11.69 3.02
CA CYS A 326 -13.58 -12.69 3.33
C CYS A 326 -12.98 -13.94 3.95
N ILE A 327 -13.77 -14.64 4.78
CA ILE A 327 -13.53 -16.04 5.09
C ILE A 327 -14.53 -16.88 4.31
N VAL A 328 -14.04 -17.89 3.60
CA VAL A 328 -14.84 -18.84 2.83
C VAL A 328 -14.77 -20.20 3.52
N ASN A 329 -15.93 -20.78 3.83
CA ASN A 329 -16.07 -22.13 4.38
C ASN A 329 -17.32 -22.83 3.81
N GLU A 330 -17.69 -23.98 4.36
CA GLU A 330 -18.85 -24.77 3.93
C GLU A 330 -20.19 -24.08 4.18
N GLU A 331 -20.25 -23.12 5.14
CA GLU A 331 -21.46 -22.39 5.50
C GLU A 331 -21.69 -21.16 4.62
N GLY A 332 -20.62 -20.61 4.01
CA GLY A 332 -20.76 -19.43 3.15
C GLY A 332 -19.49 -18.61 2.94
N VAL A 333 -19.71 -17.39 2.45
CA VAL A 333 -18.71 -16.35 2.28
C VAL A 333 -18.98 -15.26 3.31
N PHE A 334 -18.11 -15.10 4.28
CA PHE A 334 -18.25 -14.13 5.37
C PHE A 334 -17.34 -12.94 5.14
N PRO A 335 -17.86 -11.78 4.68
CA PRO A 335 -17.06 -10.58 4.56
C PRO A 335 -16.64 -10.05 5.94
N LEU A 336 -15.38 -9.69 6.09
CA LEU A 336 -14.77 -9.26 7.36
C LEU A 336 -14.61 -7.76 7.48
N GLU A 337 -14.01 -7.16 6.46
CA GLU A 337 -13.72 -5.72 6.38
C GLU A 337 -13.75 -5.26 4.92
N ILE A 338 -14.10 -3.99 4.73
CA ILE A 338 -14.05 -3.32 3.44
C ILE A 338 -12.90 -2.32 3.48
N THR A 339 -12.03 -2.38 2.49
CA THR A 339 -11.02 -1.36 2.18
C THR A 339 -11.49 -0.60 0.96
N ALA A 340 -11.92 0.66 1.14
CA ALA A 340 -12.49 1.48 0.07
C ALA A 340 -11.51 2.57 -0.41
N ARG A 341 -10.27 2.18 -0.61
CA ARG A 341 -9.12 2.96 -1.09
C ARG A 341 -8.07 1.99 -1.61
N PHE A 342 -6.92 2.49 -2.08
CA PHE A 342 -5.81 1.63 -2.48
C PHE A 342 -5.41 0.66 -1.36
N GLY A 343 -5.31 -0.63 -1.67
CA GLY A 343 -4.79 -1.66 -0.76
C GLY A 343 -3.26 -1.66 -0.75
N TRP A 344 -2.65 -1.76 0.43
CA TRP A 344 -1.20 -1.86 0.61
C TRP A 344 -0.87 -3.16 1.36
N PRO A 345 -0.03 -4.08 0.81
CA PRO A 345 0.78 -3.99 -0.42
C PRO A 345 0.11 -4.55 -1.70
N ALA A 346 -1.22 -4.69 -1.75
CA ALA A 346 -1.90 -5.15 -2.96
C ALA A 346 -1.54 -4.29 -4.18
N THR A 347 -1.49 -2.96 -4.03
CA THR A 347 -1.08 -2.04 -5.10
C THR A 347 0.33 -2.32 -5.63
N GLN A 348 1.30 -2.71 -4.78
CA GLN A 348 2.62 -3.11 -5.23
C GLN A 348 2.57 -4.41 -6.04
N ALA A 349 1.74 -5.37 -5.64
CA ALA A 349 1.51 -6.59 -6.42
C ALA A 349 0.79 -6.29 -7.75
N GLN A 350 -0.22 -5.40 -7.74
CA GLN A 350 -0.84 -4.90 -8.97
C GLN A 350 0.19 -4.27 -9.90
N MET A 351 1.12 -3.43 -9.39
CA MET A 351 2.20 -2.83 -10.19
C MET A 351 3.11 -3.87 -10.85
N ALA A 352 3.29 -5.05 -10.27
CA ALA A 352 4.06 -6.13 -10.87
C ALA A 352 3.33 -6.79 -12.04
N LEU A 353 2.00 -6.80 -12.03
CA LEU A 353 1.17 -7.38 -13.09
C LEU A 353 0.79 -6.39 -14.19
N HIS A 354 0.64 -5.10 -13.89
CA HIS A 354 0.20 -4.12 -14.88
C HIS A 354 1.23 -3.92 -15.99
N GLU A 355 0.78 -3.97 -17.23
CA GLU A 355 1.54 -3.59 -18.43
C GLU A 355 1.14 -2.20 -18.94
N SER A 356 -0.13 -1.81 -18.74
CA SER A 356 -0.60 -0.47 -19.08
C SER A 356 -0.02 0.58 -18.12
N PRO A 357 0.25 1.82 -18.60
CA PRO A 357 0.69 2.90 -17.73
C PRO A 357 -0.35 3.21 -16.64
N TRP A 358 0.10 3.31 -15.39
CA TRP A 358 -0.73 3.62 -14.24
C TRP A 358 -1.42 4.98 -14.35
N SER A 359 -0.70 5.99 -14.84
CA SER A 359 -1.23 7.35 -15.01
C SER A 359 -2.45 7.38 -15.93
N GLY A 360 -2.41 6.64 -17.05
CA GLY A 360 -3.52 6.54 -17.98
C GLY A 360 -4.70 5.74 -17.42
N PHE A 361 -4.42 4.66 -16.72
CA PHE A 361 -5.41 3.84 -16.04
C PHE A 361 -6.16 4.65 -14.98
N LEU A 362 -5.45 5.24 -14.03
CA LEU A 362 -6.03 6.03 -12.94
C LEU A 362 -6.80 7.25 -13.44
N GLN A 363 -6.32 7.90 -14.52
CA GLN A 363 -7.05 9.01 -15.13
C GLN A 363 -8.38 8.55 -15.73
N SER A 364 -8.40 7.38 -16.39
CA SER A 364 -9.64 6.82 -16.94
C SER A 364 -10.64 6.49 -15.83
N VAL A 365 -10.17 5.86 -14.74
CA VAL A 365 -10.99 5.58 -13.55
C VAL A 365 -11.56 6.89 -12.98
N ALA A 366 -10.70 7.90 -12.75
CA ALA A 366 -11.10 9.18 -12.16
C ALA A 366 -12.14 9.95 -13.00
N ARG A 367 -12.14 9.76 -14.31
CA ARG A 367 -13.07 10.44 -15.24
C ARG A 367 -14.30 9.61 -15.61
N GLY A 368 -14.48 8.43 -15.05
CA GLY A 368 -15.57 7.54 -15.38
C GLY A 368 -15.54 7.07 -16.84
N LEU A 369 -14.34 6.92 -17.42
CA LEU A 369 -14.13 6.47 -18.78
C LEU A 369 -13.92 4.95 -18.83
N PRO A 370 -14.14 4.30 -19.99
CA PRO A 370 -13.75 2.92 -20.18
C PRO A 370 -12.26 2.72 -19.92
N VAL A 371 -11.93 1.59 -19.30
CA VAL A 371 -10.56 1.22 -18.96
C VAL A 371 -10.12 0.06 -19.82
N ASP A 372 -9.05 0.27 -20.60
CA ASP A 372 -8.34 -0.79 -21.32
C ASP A 372 -7.05 -1.12 -20.54
N LEU A 373 -7.18 -1.98 -19.53
CA LEU A 373 -6.05 -2.42 -18.72
C LEU A 373 -5.49 -3.74 -19.27
N ARG A 374 -4.23 -3.70 -19.66
CA ARG A 374 -3.46 -4.92 -19.99
C ARG A 374 -2.64 -5.33 -18.77
N TRP A 375 -2.64 -6.62 -18.51
CA TRP A 375 -1.88 -7.21 -17.40
C TRP A 375 -1.24 -8.54 -17.80
N LYS A 376 -0.17 -8.88 -17.10
CA LYS A 376 0.53 -10.16 -17.24
C LYS A 376 -0.32 -11.27 -16.63
N PRO A 377 -0.49 -12.42 -17.30
CA PRO A 377 -1.13 -13.57 -16.68
C PRO A 377 -0.25 -14.17 -15.58
N GLY A 378 -0.87 -14.85 -14.61
CA GLY A 378 -0.20 -15.49 -13.50
C GLY A 378 -0.38 -14.76 -12.18
N TYR A 379 0.64 -14.84 -11.32
CA TYR A 379 0.58 -14.43 -9.92
C TYR A 379 1.64 -13.37 -9.63
N ALA A 380 1.34 -12.48 -8.71
CA ALA A 380 2.31 -11.59 -8.09
C ALA A 380 2.43 -11.88 -6.60
N VAL A 381 3.63 -11.74 -6.06
CA VAL A 381 3.91 -11.74 -4.63
C VAL A 381 4.56 -10.42 -4.28
N ALA A 382 4.03 -9.73 -3.27
CA ALA A 382 4.67 -8.61 -2.62
C ALA A 382 5.18 -9.06 -1.24
N LEU A 383 6.48 -8.85 -0.99
CA LEU A 383 7.13 -9.13 0.29
C LEU A 383 7.43 -7.82 0.98
N PHE A 384 6.94 -7.64 2.20
CA PHE A 384 7.34 -6.53 3.03
C PHE A 384 8.77 -6.72 3.56
N LEU A 385 9.58 -5.68 3.42
CA LEU A 385 10.93 -5.57 3.95
C LEU A 385 10.89 -4.62 5.13
N GLY A 386 10.95 -5.17 6.33
CA GLY A 386 10.87 -4.42 7.58
C GLY A 386 12.24 -4.09 8.17
N LEU A 387 12.28 -3.05 8.98
CA LEU A 387 13.40 -2.70 9.83
C LEU A 387 12.92 -2.55 11.28
N PRO A 388 13.74 -2.83 12.30
CA PRO A 388 13.38 -2.47 13.67
C PRO A 388 13.09 -0.97 13.79
N PRO A 389 12.06 -0.52 14.58
CA PRO A 389 11.33 -1.31 15.57
C PRO A 389 10.04 -2.00 15.06
N PHE A 390 9.72 -1.90 13.76
CA PHE A 390 8.50 -2.49 13.21
C PHE A 390 8.25 -3.92 13.76
N PRO A 391 7.01 -4.28 14.14
CA PRO A 391 5.76 -3.51 14.06
C PRO A 391 5.45 -2.67 15.31
N PHE A 392 6.42 -2.50 16.19
CA PHE A 392 6.23 -1.82 17.48
C PHE A 392 6.52 -0.32 17.34
N ALA A 393 5.86 0.49 18.20
CA ALA A 393 6.14 1.91 18.24
C ALA A 393 7.60 2.17 18.65
N PRO A 394 8.25 3.21 18.07
CA PRO A 394 9.59 3.60 18.48
C PRO A 394 9.61 3.96 19.99
N HIS A 395 10.53 3.39 20.74
CA HIS A 395 10.75 3.80 22.13
C HIS A 395 11.77 4.94 22.18
N ALA A 396 11.38 6.06 22.77
CA ALA A 396 12.22 7.26 22.90
C ALA A 396 13.59 7.00 23.56
N ASP A 397 13.72 5.96 24.39
CA ASP A 397 14.92 5.66 25.15
C ASP A 397 15.90 4.69 24.44
N ARG A 398 15.56 4.11 23.31
CA ARG A 398 16.44 3.19 22.57
C ARG A 398 17.32 3.95 21.58
N ARG A 399 18.27 4.72 22.10
CA ARG A 399 19.38 5.25 21.28
C ARG A 399 20.18 4.06 20.72
N GLY A 400 20.13 3.88 19.39
CA GLY A 400 20.91 2.87 18.68
C GLY A 400 20.13 1.80 17.91
N SER A 401 18.80 1.76 18.02
CA SER A 401 17.96 0.86 17.19
C SER A 401 17.26 1.56 16.02
N CYS A 402 17.52 2.85 15.83
CA CYS A 402 16.89 3.62 14.75
C CYS A 402 17.58 3.35 13.41
N ALA A 403 16.84 2.88 12.45
CA ALA A 403 17.31 2.72 11.07
C ALA A 403 17.41 4.05 10.31
N MET A 404 16.88 5.14 10.87
CA MET A 404 16.86 6.47 10.24
C MET A 404 18.28 6.93 9.85
N GLY A 405 18.43 7.38 8.61
CA GLY A 405 19.71 7.83 8.06
C GLY A 405 20.61 6.70 7.52
N LEU A 406 20.23 5.43 7.69
CA LEU A 406 20.98 4.34 7.10
C LEU A 406 20.90 4.40 5.56
N PRO A 407 22.04 4.28 4.86
CA PRO A 407 22.03 4.22 3.41
C PRO A 407 21.48 2.88 2.92
N VAL A 408 20.63 2.93 1.91
CA VAL A 408 20.16 1.74 1.21
C VAL A 408 21.27 1.25 0.28
N ARG A 409 21.74 0.03 0.48
CA ARG A 409 22.78 -0.61 -0.32
C ARG A 409 22.26 -1.88 -0.98
N PHE A 410 22.91 -2.28 -2.04
CA PHE A 410 22.62 -3.52 -2.77
C PHE A 410 23.87 -4.37 -2.85
N ARG A 411 23.70 -5.69 -2.77
CA ARG A 411 24.81 -6.65 -2.89
C ARG A 411 25.47 -6.62 -4.26
N ARG A 412 24.74 -6.23 -5.28
CA ARG A 412 25.16 -5.87 -6.64
C ARG A 412 24.24 -4.79 -7.21
N PRO A 413 24.62 -4.13 -8.29
CA PRO A 413 23.70 -3.25 -9.02
C PRO A 413 22.41 -3.98 -9.41
N LEU A 414 21.27 -3.31 -9.22
CA LEU A 414 19.99 -3.81 -9.71
C LEU A 414 19.92 -3.66 -11.24
N THR A 415 19.30 -4.63 -11.90
CA THR A 415 18.89 -4.47 -13.29
C THR A 415 17.74 -3.46 -13.38
N GLU A 416 17.41 -3.02 -14.58
CA GLU A 416 16.27 -2.14 -14.80
C GLU A 416 14.96 -2.80 -14.32
N ASP A 417 14.72 -4.04 -14.69
CA ASP A 417 13.56 -4.83 -14.28
C ASP A 417 13.49 -4.96 -12.75
N GLU A 418 14.58 -5.34 -12.08
CA GLU A 418 14.65 -5.42 -10.61
C GLU A 418 14.33 -4.08 -9.94
N SER A 419 14.71 -2.96 -10.54
CA SER A 419 14.42 -1.63 -10.00
C SER A 419 12.94 -1.26 -10.06
N TRP A 420 12.19 -1.85 -10.99
CA TRP A 420 10.74 -1.70 -11.09
C TRP A 420 9.98 -2.50 -10.04
N HIS A 421 10.57 -3.59 -9.58
CA HIS A 421 10.01 -4.51 -8.60
C HIS A 421 10.42 -4.23 -7.16
N LEU A 422 11.26 -3.20 -6.92
CA LEU A 422 11.61 -2.71 -5.59
C LEU A 422 10.89 -1.40 -5.30
N HIS A 423 10.01 -1.42 -4.30
CA HIS A 423 9.11 -0.35 -3.94
C HIS A 423 9.56 0.25 -2.61
N PHE A 424 10.08 1.48 -2.64
CA PHE A 424 10.47 2.20 -1.43
C PHE A 424 9.26 2.87 -0.80
N GLU A 425 9.14 2.71 0.52
CA GLU A 425 8.15 3.39 1.35
C GLU A 425 8.85 4.47 2.19
N SER A 426 9.53 4.12 3.24
CA SER A 426 10.21 5.07 4.14
C SER A 426 11.61 5.45 3.69
N CYS A 427 11.78 5.93 2.46
CA CYS A 427 13.06 6.33 1.90
C CYS A 427 13.06 7.75 1.34
N ALA A 428 14.20 8.44 1.45
CA ALA A 428 14.48 9.73 0.82
C ALA A 428 15.71 9.65 -0.08
N LEU A 429 15.81 10.55 -1.05
CA LEU A 429 17.03 10.70 -1.85
C LEU A 429 17.97 11.67 -1.12
N GLN A 430 19.10 11.16 -0.64
CA GLN A 430 20.14 11.99 -0.07
C GLN A 430 20.99 12.59 -1.19
N GLN A 431 21.06 13.93 -1.21
CA GLN A 431 21.95 14.68 -2.06
C GLN A 431 22.95 15.41 -1.14
N ASP A 432 24.00 14.71 -0.75
CA ASP A 432 25.11 15.32 0.00
C ASP A 432 26.30 15.45 -0.93
N ALA A 433 26.88 16.64 -1.01
CA ALA A 433 28.05 16.91 -1.83
C ALA A 433 29.27 16.04 -1.41
N ALA A 434 29.30 15.56 -0.16
CA ALA A 434 30.37 14.72 0.38
C ALA A 434 30.11 13.21 0.22
N ARG A 435 28.90 12.79 -0.20
CA ARG A 435 28.53 11.37 -0.36
C ARG A 435 27.90 11.13 -1.73
N ALA A 436 28.14 9.96 -2.31
CA ALA A 436 27.44 9.55 -3.51
C ALA A 436 25.93 9.62 -3.27
N ALA A 437 25.19 10.28 -4.18
CA ALA A 437 23.75 10.37 -4.12
C ALA A 437 23.13 8.96 -4.05
N GLY A 438 22.19 8.75 -3.15
CA GLY A 438 21.57 7.44 -2.93
C GLY A 438 20.35 7.52 -2.02
N PHE A 439 19.64 6.42 -1.88
CA PHE A 439 18.52 6.34 -0.96
C PHE A 439 19.00 6.12 0.47
N VAL A 440 18.29 6.76 1.41
CA VAL A 440 18.46 6.58 2.85
C VAL A 440 17.09 6.31 3.48
N VAL A 441 17.08 5.54 4.56
CA VAL A 441 15.89 5.38 5.41
C VAL A 441 15.58 6.73 6.05
N CYS A 442 14.34 7.22 5.98
CA CYS A 442 14.00 8.59 6.34
C CYS A 442 13.04 8.75 7.51
N ASP A 443 12.49 7.65 8.03
CA ASP A 443 11.70 7.64 9.26
C ASP A 443 12.09 6.48 10.19
N ASP A 444 11.47 6.40 11.35
CA ASP A 444 11.76 5.43 12.41
C ASP A 444 10.66 4.38 12.60
N SER A 445 9.65 4.35 11.72
CA SER A 445 8.57 3.35 11.77
C SER A 445 9.07 1.93 11.47
N GLY A 446 10.14 1.82 10.69
CA GLY A 446 10.63 0.56 10.15
C GLY A 446 9.80 0.02 8.99
N TYR A 447 8.82 0.76 8.47
CA TYR A 447 8.04 0.40 7.28
C TYR A 447 8.81 0.73 6.01
N PHE A 448 9.84 -0.09 5.70
CA PHE A 448 10.94 0.30 4.82
C PHE A 448 10.63 0.20 3.33
N ALA A 449 10.26 -0.99 2.84
CA ALA A 449 10.11 -1.25 1.40
C ALA A 449 9.30 -2.51 1.12
N HIS A 450 8.93 -2.72 -0.15
CA HIS A 450 8.42 -4.00 -0.65
C HIS A 450 9.25 -4.49 -1.84
N ALA A 451 9.46 -5.81 -1.89
CA ALA A 451 10.00 -6.48 -3.07
C ALA A 451 8.89 -7.29 -3.72
N THR A 452 8.65 -7.09 -5.02
CA THR A 452 7.63 -7.85 -5.75
C THR A 452 8.26 -8.82 -6.72
N GLY A 453 7.54 -9.89 -7.00
CA GLY A 453 7.87 -10.86 -8.03
C GLY A 453 6.62 -11.30 -8.77
N HIS A 454 6.78 -11.73 -9.99
CA HIS A 454 5.73 -12.22 -10.87
C HIS A 454 6.11 -13.59 -11.43
N GLY A 455 5.11 -14.46 -11.65
CA GLY A 455 5.35 -15.76 -12.26
C GLY A 455 4.08 -16.54 -12.57
N PRO A 456 4.20 -17.63 -13.36
CA PRO A 456 3.05 -18.45 -13.76
C PRO A 456 2.42 -19.26 -12.61
N CYS A 457 3.08 -19.34 -11.46
CA CYS A 457 2.55 -19.95 -10.25
C CYS A 457 3.01 -19.17 -9.00
N PRO A 458 2.33 -19.32 -7.85
CA PRO A 458 2.68 -18.64 -6.60
C PRO A 458 4.15 -18.80 -6.21
N ASP A 459 4.70 -20.00 -6.34
CA ASP A 459 6.09 -20.30 -6.01
C ASP A 459 7.12 -19.57 -6.87
N SER A 460 6.86 -19.40 -8.17
CA SER A 460 7.76 -18.67 -9.06
C SER A 460 7.73 -17.17 -8.76
N ALA A 461 6.55 -16.60 -8.51
CA ALA A 461 6.41 -15.22 -8.08
C ALA A 461 7.13 -14.96 -6.75
N ARG A 462 6.94 -15.85 -5.75
CA ARG A 462 7.62 -15.78 -4.46
C ARG A 462 9.14 -15.83 -4.60
N ARG A 463 9.68 -16.77 -5.39
CA ARG A 463 11.14 -16.88 -5.61
C ARG A 463 11.71 -15.61 -6.19
N GLN A 464 11.08 -15.02 -7.18
CA GLN A 464 11.55 -13.76 -7.79
C GLN A 464 11.54 -12.61 -6.76
N ALA A 465 10.50 -12.49 -5.95
CA ALA A 465 10.44 -11.49 -4.88
C ALA A 465 11.53 -11.70 -3.82
N LEU A 466 11.77 -12.95 -3.41
CA LEU A 466 12.83 -13.30 -2.45
C LEU A 466 14.22 -13.02 -3.00
N ASP A 467 14.48 -13.35 -4.26
CA ASP A 467 15.79 -13.11 -4.89
C ASP A 467 16.08 -11.60 -4.95
N LEU A 468 15.07 -10.78 -5.21
CA LEU A 468 15.19 -9.33 -5.14
C LEU A 468 15.40 -8.84 -3.69
N ALA A 469 14.62 -9.34 -2.72
CA ALA A 469 14.75 -8.98 -1.32
C ALA A 469 16.17 -9.27 -0.78
N ARG A 470 16.77 -10.40 -1.18
CA ARG A 470 18.13 -10.79 -0.81
C ARG A 470 19.21 -9.86 -1.35
N LEU A 471 18.93 -9.08 -2.39
CA LEU A 471 19.87 -8.08 -2.90
C LEU A 471 19.94 -6.83 -2.03
N VAL A 472 18.91 -6.55 -1.26
CA VAL A 472 18.85 -5.36 -0.38
C VAL A 472 19.75 -5.59 0.84
N ALA A 473 20.66 -4.65 1.09
CA ALA A 473 21.62 -4.73 2.18
C ALA A 473 21.50 -3.50 3.09
N VAL A 474 20.52 -3.57 4.01
CA VAL A 474 20.32 -2.59 5.08
C VAL A 474 20.43 -3.32 6.42
N PRO A 475 21.22 -2.81 7.39
CA PRO A 475 21.36 -3.46 8.70
C PRO A 475 20.01 -3.66 9.39
N GLY A 476 19.76 -4.88 9.89
CA GLY A 476 18.54 -5.21 10.61
C GLY A 476 17.33 -5.52 9.72
N ILE A 477 17.49 -5.54 8.40
CA ILE A 477 16.40 -5.90 7.48
C ILE A 477 15.88 -7.31 7.76
N PHE A 478 14.55 -7.45 7.76
CA PHE A 478 13.88 -8.73 7.92
C PHE A 478 12.65 -8.83 6.98
N TYR A 479 12.26 -10.03 6.65
CA TYR A 479 11.08 -10.34 5.83
C TYR A 479 10.65 -11.79 6.05
N ARG A 480 9.41 -12.11 5.65
CA ARG A 480 8.90 -13.49 5.66
C ARG A 480 9.25 -14.19 4.35
N GLU A 481 9.76 -15.43 4.45
CA GLU A 481 10.08 -16.22 3.26
C GLU A 481 8.92 -17.13 2.79
N ASP A 482 7.86 -17.24 3.61
CA ASP A 482 6.73 -18.15 3.39
C ASP A 482 5.50 -17.51 2.74
N ILE A 483 5.57 -16.22 2.34
CA ILE A 483 4.46 -15.54 1.67
C ILE A 483 4.09 -16.29 0.39
N GLY A 484 2.81 -16.71 0.29
CA GLY A 484 2.28 -17.43 -0.87
C GLY A 484 2.66 -18.92 -0.96
N THR A 485 3.39 -19.51 0.02
CA THR A 485 3.76 -20.94 -0.03
C THR A 485 2.56 -21.88 -0.09
N LYS A 486 1.46 -21.53 0.59
CA LYS A 486 0.20 -22.27 0.57
C LYS A 486 -0.78 -21.74 -0.49
N GLY A 487 -0.35 -20.82 -1.35
CA GLY A 487 -1.24 -20.14 -2.28
C GLY A 487 -2.03 -21.09 -3.18
N THR A 488 -1.36 -22.06 -3.79
CA THR A 488 -2.03 -23.05 -4.66
C THR A 488 -3.08 -23.86 -3.91
N GLU A 489 -2.76 -24.29 -2.69
CA GLU A 489 -3.68 -25.08 -1.84
C GLU A 489 -4.89 -24.23 -1.43
N THR A 490 -4.66 -23.00 -0.98
CA THR A 490 -5.73 -22.08 -0.58
C THR A 490 -6.64 -21.73 -1.75
N ILE A 491 -6.08 -21.42 -2.93
CA ILE A 491 -6.85 -21.13 -4.14
C ILE A 491 -7.74 -22.34 -4.52
N HIS A 492 -7.17 -23.54 -4.48
CA HIS A 492 -7.92 -24.75 -4.79
C HIS A 492 -9.06 -24.98 -3.78
N ALA A 493 -8.78 -24.84 -2.49
CA ALA A 493 -9.78 -24.99 -1.43
C ALA A 493 -10.92 -23.95 -1.57
N VAL A 494 -10.59 -22.68 -1.78
CA VAL A 494 -11.60 -21.62 -2.00
C VAL A 494 -12.48 -21.93 -3.21
N ASN A 495 -11.89 -22.29 -4.35
CA ASN A 495 -12.64 -22.60 -5.55
C ASN A 495 -13.57 -23.82 -5.38
N THR A 496 -13.11 -24.84 -4.63
CA THR A 496 -13.92 -26.02 -4.31
C THR A 496 -15.10 -25.64 -3.42
N LEU A 497 -14.86 -24.85 -2.36
CA LEU A 497 -15.90 -24.37 -1.46
C LEU A 497 -16.94 -23.51 -2.22
N LEU A 498 -16.48 -22.54 -3.02
CA LEU A 498 -17.38 -21.68 -3.80
C LEU A 498 -18.23 -22.46 -4.80
N ALA A 499 -17.71 -23.53 -5.38
CA ALA A 499 -18.47 -24.40 -6.27
C ALA A 499 -19.56 -25.21 -5.55
N SER A 500 -19.38 -25.50 -4.26
CA SER A 500 -20.37 -26.20 -3.41
C SER A 500 -21.45 -25.28 -2.86
N LEU A 501 -21.17 -24.00 -2.72
CA LEU A 501 -22.12 -22.96 -2.26
C LEU A 501 -23.03 -22.54 -3.44
N ARG A 502 -24.20 -23.17 -3.56
CA ARG A 502 -25.21 -22.87 -4.62
C ARG A 502 -26.11 -21.71 -4.25
#